data_70f20232818afa9fb02cfe14424ec9d2
#
_entry.id   70f20232818afa9fb02cfe14424ec9d2
#
_cell.length_a   1.000
_cell.length_b   1.000
_cell.length_c   1.000
_cell.angle_alpha   90.00
_cell.angle_beta   90.00
_cell.angle_gamma   90.00
#
_symmetry.space_group_name_H-M   'P 1'
#
loop_
_entity.id
_entity.type
_entity.pdbx_description
1 polymer ?
#
loop_
_entity_poly.entity_id
_entity_poly.type
_entity_poly.pdbx_seq_one_letter_code
_entity_poly.pdbx_strand_id
1 'polypeptide(L)'
;MGLLDLPAPVFAWTDGVLSGTLPPLARLALWALLISALSMALYALLSPQAELKRLKTEMRAARRALHDHDGDFDGVKTLAARSVGLSLRHLRLVAPAALIACIPVIMLIVWLAKAYGPAMTDSGLPLDMRVTGGDAKLRVVTPGREPDGAGSGALLAVFGADGTFIAQAPLSPRLTRLEKRRWWHWLAGSPAGYLPPDAPIDSVQVHWPRYETHAIGPAWLRGWETPFLALAVVFTLTIQAVFRIE
;
A
#
# COMPACT_ATOMS: atom_id res chain seq x y z
N MET A 1 -10.96 -12.04 2.09
CA MET A 1 -10.35 -11.14 1.10
C MET A 1 -11.08 -9.81 1.14
N GLY A 2 -10.37 -8.70 1.13
CA GLY A 2 -10.95 -7.35 1.05
C GLY A 2 -11.01 -6.85 -0.39
N LEU A 3 -11.67 -5.71 -0.62
CA LEU A 3 -11.78 -5.08 -1.94
C LEU A 3 -10.40 -4.77 -2.55
N LEU A 4 -9.47 -4.30 -1.74
CA LEU A 4 -8.10 -3.97 -2.17
C LEU A 4 -7.27 -5.22 -2.50
N ASP A 5 -7.70 -6.41 -2.06
CA ASP A 5 -7.01 -7.68 -2.34
C ASP A 5 -7.47 -8.33 -3.66
N LEU A 6 -8.46 -7.77 -4.35
CA LEU A 6 -9.00 -8.34 -5.60
C LEU A 6 -7.93 -8.65 -6.65
N PRO A 7 -6.97 -7.74 -6.97
CA PRO A 7 -5.94 -8.01 -7.95
C PRO A 7 -4.76 -8.82 -7.39
N ALA A 8 -4.72 -9.11 -6.08
CA ALA A 8 -3.60 -9.80 -5.44
C ALA A 8 -3.21 -11.16 -6.08
N PRO A 9 -4.15 -12.02 -6.53
CA PRO A 9 -3.80 -13.27 -7.21
C PRO A 9 -3.03 -13.03 -8.52
N VAL A 10 -3.44 -12.01 -9.29
CA VAL A 10 -2.77 -11.63 -10.55
C VAL A 10 -1.37 -11.11 -10.27
N PHE A 11 -1.23 -10.21 -9.28
CA PHE A 11 0.08 -9.69 -8.88
C PHE A 11 1.01 -10.81 -8.39
N ALA A 12 0.50 -11.71 -7.55
CA ALA A 12 1.28 -12.84 -7.03
C ALA A 12 1.71 -13.81 -8.12
N TRP A 13 0.85 -14.11 -9.08
CA TRP A 13 1.18 -14.96 -10.22
C TRP A 13 2.25 -14.31 -11.11
N THR A 14 2.06 -13.04 -11.48
CA THR A 14 3.02 -12.29 -12.30
C THR A 14 4.38 -12.19 -11.61
N ASP A 15 4.41 -11.83 -10.32
CA ASP A 15 5.66 -11.73 -9.55
C ASP A 15 6.34 -13.10 -9.41
N GLY A 16 5.56 -14.17 -9.23
CA GLY A 16 6.06 -15.54 -9.19
C GLY A 16 6.76 -15.96 -10.48
N VAL A 17 6.20 -15.65 -11.64
CA VAL A 17 6.85 -15.89 -12.95
C VAL A 17 8.15 -15.09 -13.07
N LEU A 18 8.13 -13.81 -12.67
CA LEU A 18 9.29 -12.93 -12.74
C LEU A 18 10.39 -13.31 -11.73
N SER A 19 10.05 -13.99 -10.65
CA SER A 19 11.01 -14.36 -9.60
C SER A 19 12.08 -15.34 -10.07
N GLY A 20 11.80 -16.12 -11.11
CA GLY A 20 12.76 -17.03 -11.74
C GLY A 20 13.84 -16.34 -12.58
N THR A 21 13.62 -15.08 -13.00
CA THR A 21 14.50 -14.37 -13.94
C THR A 21 15.03 -13.05 -13.40
N LEU A 22 14.31 -12.37 -12.52
CA LEU A 22 14.63 -11.02 -12.05
C LEU A 22 14.90 -10.98 -10.53
N PRO A 23 15.95 -10.26 -10.11
CA PRO A 23 16.19 -10.01 -8.70
C PRO A 23 15.09 -9.13 -8.09
N PRO A 24 14.88 -9.16 -6.75
CA PRO A 24 13.79 -8.45 -6.09
C PRO A 24 13.71 -6.96 -6.43
N LEU A 25 14.84 -6.27 -6.48
CA LEU A 25 14.90 -4.85 -6.81
C LEU A 25 14.43 -4.53 -8.25
N ALA A 26 14.79 -5.39 -9.22
CA ALA A 26 14.36 -5.22 -10.61
C ALA A 26 12.85 -5.48 -10.76
N ARG A 27 12.29 -6.43 -10.01
CA ARG A 27 10.83 -6.67 -9.95
C ARG A 27 10.10 -5.47 -9.37
N LEU A 28 10.62 -4.88 -8.28
CA LEU A 28 10.07 -3.65 -7.71
C LEU A 28 10.12 -2.47 -8.70
N ALA A 29 11.22 -2.33 -9.46
CA ALA A 29 11.32 -1.31 -10.50
C ALA A 29 10.28 -1.51 -11.60
N LEU A 30 10.07 -2.74 -12.04
CA LEU A 30 9.03 -3.08 -13.02
C LEU A 30 7.63 -2.76 -12.49
N TRP A 31 7.32 -3.14 -11.26
CA TRP A 31 6.05 -2.81 -10.62
C TRP A 31 5.85 -1.29 -10.49
N ALA A 32 6.90 -0.55 -10.10
CA ALA A 32 6.86 0.92 -10.01
C ALA A 32 6.60 1.55 -11.38
N LEU A 33 7.23 1.05 -12.44
CA LEU A 33 7.02 1.53 -13.81
C LEU A 33 5.59 1.27 -14.29
N LEU A 34 5.10 0.02 -14.15
CA LEU A 34 3.76 -0.38 -14.59
C LEU A 34 2.67 0.42 -13.88
N ILE A 35 2.79 0.57 -12.56
CA ILE A 35 1.77 1.30 -11.81
C ILE A 35 1.81 2.80 -12.09
N SER A 36 3.00 3.38 -12.26
CA SER A 36 3.13 4.80 -12.65
C SER A 36 2.52 5.04 -14.04
N ALA A 37 2.80 4.17 -14.99
CA ALA A 37 2.21 4.27 -16.34
C ALA A 37 0.68 4.13 -16.30
N LEU A 38 0.15 3.14 -15.57
CA LEU A 38 -1.29 2.93 -15.43
C LEU A 38 -1.97 4.12 -14.75
N SER A 39 -1.40 4.60 -13.63
CA SER A 39 -1.94 5.73 -12.88
C SER A 39 -1.96 7.01 -13.72
N MET A 40 -0.87 7.30 -14.43
CA MET A 40 -0.77 8.46 -15.30
C MET A 40 -1.71 8.36 -16.53
N ALA A 41 -1.88 7.17 -17.10
CA ALA A 41 -2.84 6.93 -18.17
C ALA A 41 -4.28 7.16 -17.69
N LEU A 42 -4.66 6.63 -16.53
CA LEU A 42 -5.97 6.86 -15.93
C LEU A 42 -6.20 8.34 -15.65
N TYR A 43 -5.20 9.00 -15.06
CA TYR A 43 -5.30 10.44 -14.81
C TYR A 43 -5.48 11.24 -16.12
N ALA A 44 -4.70 10.95 -17.15
CA ALA A 44 -4.80 11.63 -18.43
C ALA A 44 -6.16 11.40 -19.13
N LEU A 45 -6.72 10.19 -19.02
CA LEU A 45 -8.02 9.83 -19.59
C LEU A 45 -9.20 10.48 -18.84
N LEU A 46 -9.09 10.58 -17.52
CA LEU A 46 -10.19 11.06 -16.67
C LEU A 46 -10.17 12.58 -16.46
N SER A 47 -9.02 13.24 -16.61
CA SER A 47 -8.90 14.67 -16.39
C SER A 47 -9.14 15.47 -17.68
N PRO A 48 -9.89 16.58 -17.64
CA PRO A 48 -10.12 17.43 -18.80
C PRO A 48 -8.88 18.27 -19.14
N GLN A 49 -7.89 17.67 -19.80
CA GLN A 49 -6.57 18.27 -20.07
C GLN A 49 -6.65 19.65 -20.75
N ALA A 50 -7.57 19.84 -21.69
CA ALA A 50 -7.75 21.12 -22.37
C ALA A 50 -8.21 22.25 -21.42
N GLU A 51 -9.16 21.93 -20.52
CA GLU A 51 -9.66 22.88 -19.52
C GLU A 51 -8.59 23.19 -18.47
N LEU A 52 -7.83 22.18 -18.02
CA LEU A 52 -6.72 22.35 -17.10
C LEU A 52 -5.64 23.29 -17.67
N LYS A 53 -5.27 23.10 -18.93
CA LYS A 53 -4.29 23.96 -19.61
C LYS A 53 -4.77 25.42 -19.68
N ARG A 54 -6.04 25.63 -20.01
CA ARG A 54 -6.66 26.97 -20.03
C ARG A 54 -6.66 27.59 -18.62
N LEU A 55 -7.07 26.84 -17.63
CA LEU A 55 -7.14 27.29 -16.24
C LEU A 55 -5.76 27.65 -15.66
N LYS A 56 -4.72 26.87 -15.97
CA LYS A 56 -3.34 27.20 -15.60
C LYS A 56 -2.88 28.54 -16.19
N THR A 57 -3.28 28.85 -17.43
CA THR A 57 -2.97 30.14 -18.05
C THR A 57 -3.68 31.28 -17.33
N GLU A 58 -4.96 31.13 -16.99
CA GLU A 58 -5.73 32.11 -16.23
C GLU A 58 -5.14 32.32 -14.81
N MET A 59 -4.72 31.25 -14.14
CA MET A 59 -4.06 31.32 -12.82
C MET A 59 -2.72 32.07 -12.89
N ARG A 60 -1.93 31.82 -13.93
CA ARG A 60 -0.65 32.56 -14.13
C ARG A 60 -0.91 34.05 -14.36
N ALA A 61 -1.94 34.41 -15.15
CA ALA A 61 -2.33 35.79 -15.37
C ALA A 61 -2.81 36.47 -14.08
N ALA A 62 -3.65 35.78 -13.29
CA ALA A 62 -4.13 36.29 -12.01
C ALA A 62 -3.00 36.52 -10.99
N ARG A 63 -2.03 35.61 -10.93
CA ARG A 63 -0.82 35.77 -10.06
C ARG A 63 0.04 36.94 -10.49
N ARG A 64 0.25 37.14 -11.80
CA ARG A 64 0.99 38.32 -12.31
C ARG A 64 0.25 39.61 -11.96
N ALA A 65 -1.06 39.68 -12.23
CA ALA A 65 -1.86 40.85 -11.89
C ALA A 65 -1.81 41.20 -10.37
N LEU A 66 -1.73 40.16 -9.50
CA LEU A 66 -1.58 40.37 -8.06
C LEU A 66 -0.17 40.87 -7.71
N HIS A 67 0.87 40.38 -8.40
CA HIS A 67 2.26 40.77 -8.15
C HIS A 67 2.56 42.20 -8.63
N ASP A 68 1.97 42.57 -9.79
CA ASP A 68 2.20 43.86 -10.43
C ASP A 68 1.26 44.97 -9.90
N HIS A 69 0.37 44.61 -8.95
CA HIS A 69 -0.58 45.56 -8.38
C HIS A 69 0.06 46.42 -7.31
N ASP A 70 0.26 47.70 -7.62
CA ASP A 70 0.84 48.72 -6.72
C ASP A 70 -0.22 49.64 -6.15
N GLY A 71 -1.46 49.18 -5.98
CA GLY A 71 -2.61 49.98 -5.64
C GLY A 71 -3.21 49.72 -4.27
N ASP A 72 -4.47 50.15 -4.12
CA ASP A 72 -5.31 50.08 -2.93
C ASP A 72 -5.53 48.65 -2.41
N PHE A 73 -5.69 48.49 -1.09
CA PHE A 73 -5.93 47.23 -0.38
C PHE A 73 -7.17 46.47 -0.90
N ASP A 74 -8.23 47.18 -1.28
CA ASP A 74 -9.45 46.54 -1.83
C ASP A 74 -9.21 45.89 -3.20
N GLY A 75 -8.33 46.48 -4.00
CA GLY A 75 -7.86 45.86 -5.27
C GLY A 75 -7.08 44.56 -5.03
N VAL A 76 -6.15 44.57 -4.07
CA VAL A 76 -5.38 43.37 -3.67
C VAL A 76 -6.31 42.27 -3.20
N LYS A 77 -7.29 42.58 -2.35
CA LYS A 77 -8.27 41.63 -1.83
C LYS A 77 -9.08 40.97 -2.95
N THR A 78 -9.52 41.75 -3.93
CA THR A 78 -10.30 41.26 -5.06
C THR A 78 -9.47 40.32 -5.96
N LEU A 79 -8.22 40.68 -6.25
CA LEU A 79 -7.30 39.86 -7.04
C LEU A 79 -6.92 38.57 -6.30
N ALA A 80 -6.70 38.65 -5.00
CA ALA A 80 -6.44 37.49 -4.14
C ALA A 80 -7.63 36.52 -4.12
N ALA A 81 -8.85 37.03 -3.94
CA ALA A 81 -10.08 36.24 -3.96
C ALA A 81 -10.26 35.51 -5.31
N ARG A 82 -9.98 36.21 -6.43
CA ARG A 82 -9.99 35.61 -7.77
C ARG A 82 -8.96 34.50 -7.90
N SER A 83 -7.73 34.70 -7.41
CA SER A 83 -6.67 33.69 -7.46
C SER A 83 -7.04 32.44 -6.66
N VAL A 84 -7.64 32.61 -5.46
CA VAL A 84 -8.16 31.50 -4.64
C VAL A 84 -9.30 30.77 -5.36
N GLY A 85 -10.25 31.50 -5.96
CA GLY A 85 -11.35 30.90 -6.72
C GLY A 85 -10.87 30.03 -7.89
N LEU A 86 -9.88 30.51 -8.65
CA LEU A 86 -9.26 29.73 -9.74
C LEU A 86 -8.54 28.49 -9.20
N SER A 87 -7.85 28.60 -8.05
CA SER A 87 -7.17 27.46 -7.42
C SER A 87 -8.16 26.40 -6.92
N LEU A 88 -9.29 26.79 -6.35
CA LEU A 88 -10.37 25.87 -5.97
C LEU A 88 -11.01 25.19 -7.17
N ARG A 89 -11.22 25.93 -8.27
CA ARG A 89 -11.71 25.35 -9.52
C ARG A 89 -10.72 24.32 -10.06
N HIS A 90 -9.42 24.62 -10.06
CA HIS A 90 -8.38 23.68 -10.47
C HIS A 90 -8.42 22.41 -9.61
N LEU A 91 -8.51 22.54 -8.29
CA LEU A 91 -8.60 21.40 -7.38
C LEU A 91 -9.84 20.54 -7.67
N ARG A 92 -11.00 21.14 -7.89
CA ARG A 92 -12.25 20.41 -8.26
C ARG A 92 -12.12 19.61 -9.55
N LEU A 93 -11.35 20.09 -10.52
CA LEU A 93 -11.14 19.39 -11.80
C LEU A 93 -10.13 18.26 -11.68
N VAL A 94 -9.07 18.45 -10.88
CA VAL A 94 -7.98 17.49 -10.72
C VAL A 94 -8.33 16.37 -9.73
N ALA A 95 -8.96 16.72 -8.60
CA ALA A 95 -9.14 15.80 -7.49
C ALA A 95 -9.88 14.49 -7.85
N PRO A 96 -11.00 14.50 -8.60
CA PRO A 96 -11.68 13.25 -8.93
C PRO A 96 -10.81 12.30 -9.78
N ALA A 97 -10.14 12.84 -10.79
CA ALA A 97 -9.26 12.06 -11.66
C ALA A 97 -8.06 11.50 -10.88
N ALA A 98 -7.45 12.32 -10.02
CA ALA A 98 -6.33 11.90 -9.17
C ALA A 98 -6.74 10.81 -8.17
N LEU A 99 -7.89 10.94 -7.50
CA LEU A 99 -8.39 9.94 -6.57
C LEU A 99 -8.61 8.58 -7.25
N ILE A 100 -9.21 8.57 -8.43
CA ILE A 100 -9.43 7.32 -9.20
C ILE A 100 -8.08 6.73 -9.64
N ALA A 101 -7.15 7.56 -10.11
CA ALA A 101 -5.81 7.13 -10.51
C ALA A 101 -4.96 6.58 -9.35
N CYS A 102 -5.26 6.96 -8.09
CA CYS A 102 -4.60 6.41 -6.91
C CYS A 102 -5.08 5.01 -6.53
N ILE A 103 -6.28 4.57 -6.94
CA ILE A 103 -6.84 3.27 -6.54
C ILE A 103 -5.90 2.10 -6.88
N PRO A 104 -5.44 1.92 -8.14
CA PRO A 104 -4.54 0.81 -8.47
C PRO A 104 -3.19 0.91 -7.74
N VAL A 105 -2.71 2.12 -7.45
CA VAL A 105 -1.49 2.34 -6.65
C VAL A 105 -1.67 1.80 -5.24
N ILE A 106 -2.78 2.13 -4.59
CA ILE A 106 -3.11 1.66 -3.23
C ILE A 106 -3.23 0.14 -3.21
N MET A 107 -3.92 -0.46 -4.20
CA MET A 107 -4.05 -1.92 -4.30
C MET A 107 -2.69 -2.61 -4.43
N LEU A 108 -1.80 -2.07 -5.26
CA LEU A 108 -0.44 -2.60 -5.41
C LEU A 108 0.36 -2.45 -4.11
N ILE A 109 0.32 -1.29 -3.44
CA ILE A 109 1.04 -1.05 -2.17
C ILE A 109 0.56 -2.04 -1.09
N VAL A 110 -0.75 -2.27 -0.97
CA VAL A 110 -1.31 -3.25 -0.02
C VAL A 110 -0.80 -4.65 -0.31
N TRP A 111 -0.71 -5.03 -1.58
CA TRP A 111 -0.15 -6.32 -1.97
C TRP A 111 1.36 -6.39 -1.72
N LEU A 112 2.15 -5.38 -2.10
CA LEU A 112 3.59 -5.32 -1.85
C LEU A 112 3.93 -5.43 -0.37
N ALA A 113 3.18 -4.75 0.49
CA ALA A 113 3.36 -4.82 1.94
C ALA A 113 3.21 -6.24 2.49
N LYS A 114 2.34 -7.05 1.86
CA LYS A 114 2.14 -8.47 2.22
C LYS A 114 3.17 -9.40 1.56
N ALA A 115 3.65 -9.07 0.36
CA ALA A 115 4.55 -9.91 -0.41
C ALA A 115 6.03 -9.67 -0.08
N TYR A 116 6.41 -8.41 0.18
CA TYR A 116 7.79 -7.98 0.40
C TYR A 116 8.05 -7.41 1.81
N GLY A 117 7.03 -7.34 2.67
CA GLY A 117 7.17 -6.79 4.01
C GLY A 117 7.89 -7.74 4.97
N PRO A 118 7.34 -8.93 5.23
CA PRO A 118 7.89 -9.90 6.16
C PRO A 118 8.77 -10.94 5.48
N ALA A 119 9.81 -11.39 6.19
CA ALA A 119 10.69 -12.49 5.78
C ALA A 119 10.52 -13.70 6.69
N MET A 120 10.80 -14.90 6.19
CA MET A 120 10.92 -16.09 7.01
C MET A 120 12.27 -16.09 7.73
N THR A 121 12.28 -16.48 9.00
CA THR A 121 13.53 -16.74 9.71
C THR A 121 14.10 -18.10 9.30
N ASP A 122 15.38 -18.31 9.52
CA ASP A 122 16.03 -19.63 9.27
C ASP A 122 15.39 -20.76 10.11
N SER A 123 14.89 -20.42 11.29
CA SER A 123 14.16 -21.36 12.16
C SER A 123 12.71 -21.63 11.72
N GLY A 124 12.18 -20.86 10.77
CA GLY A 124 10.76 -20.91 10.39
C GLY A 124 9.81 -20.34 11.44
N LEU A 125 10.33 -19.77 12.54
CA LEU A 125 9.55 -19.21 13.64
C LEU A 125 9.61 -17.68 13.65
N PRO A 126 8.54 -16.96 14.09
CA PRO A 126 8.57 -15.51 14.22
C PRO A 126 9.54 -15.06 15.32
N LEU A 127 9.95 -13.79 15.28
CA LEU A 127 10.83 -13.18 16.28
C LEU A 127 10.11 -12.99 17.62
N ASP A 128 8.86 -12.61 17.60
CA ASP A 128 8.04 -12.34 18.78
C ASP A 128 6.55 -12.54 18.46
N MET A 129 5.78 -12.90 19.47
CA MET A 129 4.32 -13.02 19.39
C MET A 129 3.69 -12.38 20.61
N ARG A 130 2.76 -11.43 20.39
CA ARG A 130 2.09 -10.69 21.47
C ARG A 130 0.58 -10.85 21.38
N VAL A 131 -0.02 -11.07 22.55
CA VAL A 131 -1.48 -11.09 22.72
C VAL A 131 -1.93 -9.74 23.29
N THR A 132 -3.05 -9.24 22.82
CA THR A 132 -3.66 -7.99 23.28
C THR A 132 -5.13 -8.22 23.62
N GLY A 133 -5.59 -7.57 24.70
CA GLY A 133 -7.00 -7.58 25.10
C GLY A 133 -7.39 -8.76 26.01
N GLY A 134 -6.43 -9.51 26.52
CA GLY A 134 -6.67 -10.64 27.44
C GLY A 134 -5.49 -11.58 27.49
N ASP A 135 -5.62 -12.66 28.27
CA ASP A 135 -4.58 -13.69 28.41
C ASP A 135 -4.88 -14.87 27.49
N ALA A 136 -3.86 -15.27 26.71
CA ALA A 136 -3.91 -16.46 25.89
C ALA A 136 -2.57 -17.16 25.84
N LYS A 137 -2.60 -18.46 25.65
CA LYS A 137 -1.41 -19.30 25.43
C LYS A 137 -1.25 -19.56 23.95
N LEU A 138 -0.12 -19.17 23.40
CA LEU A 138 0.21 -19.40 22.00
C LEU A 138 1.04 -20.66 21.88
N ARG A 139 0.66 -21.55 20.99
CA ARG A 139 1.40 -22.78 20.72
C ARG A 139 1.63 -22.93 19.21
N VAL A 140 2.89 -23.11 18.82
CA VAL A 140 3.22 -23.48 17.45
C VAL A 140 3.12 -25.00 17.34
N VAL A 141 2.25 -25.44 16.46
CA VAL A 141 2.05 -26.86 16.16
C VAL A 141 2.62 -27.11 14.78
N THR A 142 3.62 -28.00 14.72
CA THR A 142 4.15 -28.49 13.44
C THR A 142 3.43 -29.80 13.15
N PRO A 143 2.54 -29.91 12.17
CA PRO A 143 1.96 -31.18 11.77
C PRO A 143 3.10 -32.12 11.35
N GLY A 144 3.00 -33.40 11.74
CA GLY A 144 3.98 -34.41 11.32
C GLY A 144 4.19 -34.37 9.81
N ARG A 145 5.44 -34.53 9.40
CA ARG A 145 5.84 -34.50 7.98
C ARG A 145 5.19 -35.68 7.26
N GLU A 146 4.06 -35.43 6.59
CA GLU A 146 3.51 -36.44 5.67
C GLU A 146 4.40 -36.58 4.44
N PRO A 147 4.62 -37.81 3.92
CA PRO A 147 5.56 -38.07 2.82
C PRO A 147 5.22 -37.38 1.50
N ASP A 148 4.01 -36.89 1.31
CA ASP A 148 3.49 -36.39 0.02
C ASP A 148 3.62 -34.87 -0.18
N GLY A 149 4.42 -34.15 0.63
CA GLY A 149 4.89 -32.80 0.28
C GLY A 149 3.83 -31.67 0.17
N ALA A 150 2.56 -31.99 0.31
CA ALA A 150 1.47 -31.04 0.25
C ALA A 150 1.00 -30.64 1.67
N GLY A 151 1.49 -29.52 2.19
CA GLY A 151 0.82 -28.83 3.28
C GLY A 151 1.41 -28.94 4.69
N SER A 152 2.71 -29.17 4.87
CA SER A 152 3.34 -29.16 6.21
C SER A 152 3.79 -27.77 6.67
N GLY A 153 2.91 -26.77 6.59
CA GLY A 153 3.18 -25.49 7.22
C GLY A 153 2.91 -25.55 8.72
N ALA A 154 3.80 -24.99 9.54
CA ALA A 154 3.53 -24.80 10.97
C ALA A 154 2.20 -24.03 11.16
N LEU A 155 1.45 -24.40 12.19
CA LEU A 155 0.19 -23.75 12.56
C LEU A 155 0.40 -23.00 13.88
N LEU A 156 -0.11 -21.80 13.97
CA LEU A 156 -0.27 -21.07 15.22
C LEU A 156 -1.64 -21.46 15.82
N ALA A 157 -1.62 -22.17 16.93
CA ALA A 157 -2.82 -22.45 17.72
C ALA A 157 -2.89 -21.49 18.91
N VAL A 158 -4.06 -20.91 19.10
CA VAL A 158 -4.38 -19.96 20.17
C VAL A 158 -5.32 -20.61 21.15
N PHE A 159 -4.93 -20.63 22.43
CA PHE A 159 -5.71 -21.19 23.53
C PHE A 159 -6.01 -20.10 24.56
N GLY A 160 -7.18 -20.15 25.18
CA GLY A 160 -7.51 -19.32 26.33
C GLY A 160 -6.60 -19.58 27.54
N ALA A 161 -6.69 -18.72 28.55
CA ALA A 161 -5.98 -18.92 29.81
C ALA A 161 -6.34 -20.24 30.51
N ASP A 162 -7.60 -20.66 30.35
CA ASP A 162 -8.19 -21.92 30.82
C ASP A 162 -7.81 -23.15 29.97
N GLY A 163 -7.10 -22.96 28.86
CA GLY A 163 -6.70 -24.03 27.95
C GLY A 163 -7.74 -24.37 26.88
N THR A 164 -8.85 -23.64 26.79
CA THR A 164 -9.82 -23.82 25.71
C THR A 164 -9.24 -23.40 24.36
N PHE A 165 -9.52 -24.16 23.31
CA PHE A 165 -9.09 -23.83 21.96
C PHE A 165 -9.93 -22.64 21.43
N ILE A 166 -9.26 -21.58 20.93
CA ILE A 166 -9.89 -20.38 20.40
C ILE A 166 -9.83 -20.36 18.87
N ALA A 167 -8.62 -20.49 18.30
CA ALA A 167 -8.42 -20.38 16.86
C ALA A 167 -7.12 -21.04 16.43
N GLN A 168 -7.00 -21.31 15.12
CA GLN A 168 -5.73 -21.67 14.50
C GLN A 168 -5.56 -20.92 13.18
N ALA A 169 -4.32 -20.63 12.84
CA ALA A 169 -3.96 -19.98 11.59
C ALA A 169 -2.64 -20.55 11.04
N PRO A 170 -2.46 -20.60 9.70
CA PRO A 170 -1.19 -21.03 9.12
C PRO A 170 -0.08 -20.05 9.52
N LEU A 171 0.97 -20.59 10.15
CA LEU A 171 2.14 -19.79 10.56
C LEU A 171 3.02 -19.54 9.34
N SER A 172 2.90 -18.36 8.78
CA SER A 172 3.66 -17.91 7.62
C SER A 172 4.03 -16.42 7.79
N PRO A 173 5.01 -15.89 7.06
CA PRO A 173 5.31 -14.47 7.11
C PRO A 173 4.12 -13.56 6.81
N ARG A 174 3.10 -14.08 6.10
CA ARG A 174 1.86 -13.34 5.83
C ARG A 174 0.95 -13.20 7.06
N LEU A 175 1.15 -14.02 8.10
CA LEU A 175 0.48 -13.89 9.39
C LEU A 175 1.23 -12.84 10.23
N THR A 176 0.91 -11.58 10.06
CA THR A 176 1.43 -10.49 10.91
C THR A 176 0.47 -10.12 12.03
N ARG A 177 -0.82 -10.36 11.82
CA ARG A 177 -1.85 -10.06 12.80
C ARG A 177 -3.07 -10.95 12.61
N LEU A 178 -3.57 -11.51 13.72
CA LEU A 178 -4.83 -12.22 13.80
C LEU A 178 -5.74 -11.46 14.77
N GLU A 179 -6.84 -10.88 14.28
CA GLU A 179 -7.74 -10.05 15.08
C GLU A 179 -9.22 -10.37 14.80
N LYS A 180 -10.13 -9.86 15.64
CA LYS A 180 -11.57 -9.95 15.42
C LYS A 180 -11.96 -9.20 14.16
N ARG A 181 -12.95 -9.70 13.44
CA ARG A 181 -13.45 -9.04 12.23
C ARG A 181 -14.06 -7.68 12.59
N ARG A 182 -13.57 -6.60 11.94
CA ARG A 182 -14.07 -5.23 12.07
C ARG A 182 -14.69 -4.78 10.75
N TRP A 183 -15.48 -3.70 10.77
CA TRP A 183 -16.18 -3.17 9.60
C TRP A 183 -15.25 -2.84 8.43
N TRP A 184 -14.04 -2.33 8.68
CA TRP A 184 -13.08 -1.96 7.63
C TRP A 184 -12.39 -3.16 6.95
N HIS A 185 -12.55 -4.39 7.45
CA HIS A 185 -12.00 -5.59 6.81
C HIS A 185 -12.64 -5.95 5.47
N TRP A 186 -13.76 -5.29 5.11
CA TRP A 186 -14.26 -5.39 3.74
C TRP A 186 -13.34 -4.68 2.74
N LEU A 187 -12.56 -3.68 3.19
CA LEU A 187 -11.61 -2.93 2.36
C LEU A 187 -10.29 -3.69 2.23
N ALA A 188 -9.69 -4.11 3.34
CA ALA A 188 -8.43 -4.85 3.37
C ALA A 188 -8.60 -6.09 4.25
N GLY A 189 -8.68 -7.26 3.63
CA GLY A 189 -8.88 -8.53 4.35
C GLY A 189 -7.61 -9.05 5.01
N SER A 190 -7.79 -9.89 6.06
CA SER A 190 -6.68 -10.65 6.64
C SER A 190 -6.48 -11.96 5.87
N PRO A 191 -5.29 -12.21 5.31
CA PRO A 191 -5.00 -13.46 4.60
C PRO A 191 -4.95 -14.67 5.56
N ALA A 192 -4.74 -14.44 6.84
CA ALA A 192 -4.61 -15.47 7.87
C ALA A 192 -5.95 -15.83 8.55
N GLY A 193 -7.04 -15.14 8.20
CA GLY A 193 -8.35 -15.32 8.86
C GLY A 193 -8.59 -14.33 10.01
N TYR A 194 -9.59 -14.64 10.84
CA TYR A 194 -10.05 -13.79 11.94
C TYR A 194 -10.24 -14.61 13.20
N LEU A 195 -10.10 -13.95 14.36
CA LEU A 195 -10.53 -14.51 15.62
C LEU A 195 -12.06 -14.59 15.70
N PRO A 196 -12.63 -15.57 16.41
CA PRO A 196 -14.05 -15.58 16.73
C PRO A 196 -14.48 -14.29 17.44
N PRO A 197 -15.71 -13.79 17.23
CA PRO A 197 -16.17 -12.54 17.86
C PRO A 197 -16.26 -12.63 19.38
N ASP A 198 -16.50 -13.81 19.90
CA ASP A 198 -16.59 -14.18 21.32
C ASP A 198 -15.25 -14.52 21.98
N ALA A 199 -14.14 -14.49 21.22
CA ALA A 199 -12.82 -14.77 21.76
C ALA A 199 -12.49 -13.84 22.95
N PRO A 200 -11.85 -14.35 24.04
CA PRO A 200 -11.50 -13.54 25.20
C PRO A 200 -10.35 -12.57 24.96
N ILE A 201 -9.75 -12.58 23.76
CA ILE A 201 -8.65 -11.73 23.34
C ILE A 201 -9.05 -10.90 22.12
N ASP A 202 -8.40 -9.74 21.92
CA ASP A 202 -8.69 -8.84 20.81
C ASP A 202 -7.83 -9.11 19.58
N SER A 203 -6.53 -9.36 19.78
CA SER A 203 -5.63 -9.68 18.68
C SER A 203 -4.38 -10.45 19.13
N VAL A 204 -3.82 -11.20 18.20
CA VAL A 204 -2.50 -11.79 18.27
C VAL A 204 -1.63 -11.12 17.22
N GLN A 205 -0.54 -10.48 17.62
CA GLN A 205 0.45 -9.88 16.74
C GLN A 205 1.63 -10.83 16.61
N VAL A 206 2.07 -11.07 15.38
CA VAL A 206 3.18 -11.95 15.05
C VAL A 206 4.25 -11.12 14.36
N HIS A 207 5.42 -11.02 14.97
CA HIS A 207 6.51 -10.20 14.45
C HIS A 207 7.50 -11.08 13.68
N TRP A 208 7.63 -10.79 12.40
CA TRP A 208 8.60 -11.37 11.49
C TRP A 208 9.73 -10.38 11.22
N PRO A 209 10.94 -10.84 10.88
CA PRO A 209 11.97 -9.96 10.39
C PRO A 209 11.53 -9.29 9.09
N ARG A 210 12.02 -8.09 8.84
CA ARG A 210 11.75 -7.36 7.61
C ARG A 210 12.50 -8.01 6.44
N TYR A 211 11.84 -8.18 5.32
CA TYR A 211 12.49 -8.62 4.09
C TYR A 211 13.37 -7.49 3.54
N GLU A 212 14.67 -7.75 3.40
CA GLU A 212 15.61 -6.82 2.79
C GLU A 212 15.71 -7.09 1.29
N THR A 213 15.34 -6.10 0.48
CA THR A 213 15.37 -6.20 -1.00
C THR A 213 16.77 -5.98 -1.57
N HIS A 214 17.65 -5.31 -0.79
CA HIS A 214 19.06 -5.06 -1.11
C HIS A 214 19.86 -4.81 0.19
N ALA A 215 21.18 -4.98 0.11
CA ALA A 215 22.08 -4.84 1.27
C ALA A 215 22.70 -3.42 1.43
N ILE A 216 22.35 -2.46 0.55
CA ILE A 216 23.00 -1.15 0.50
C ILE A 216 22.29 -0.17 1.44
N GLY A 217 23.05 0.55 2.26
CA GLY A 217 22.55 1.63 3.12
C GLY A 217 22.03 1.19 4.50
N PRO A 218 21.44 2.12 5.26
CA PRO A 218 20.88 1.85 6.59
C PRO A 218 19.63 0.96 6.52
N ALA A 219 19.26 0.31 7.63
CA ALA A 219 18.18 -0.68 7.68
C ALA A 219 16.82 -0.17 7.17
N TRP A 220 16.48 1.12 7.38
CA TRP A 220 15.23 1.71 6.90
C TRP A 220 15.18 1.84 5.37
N LEU A 221 16.34 1.89 4.70
CA LEU A 221 16.44 1.97 3.23
C LEU A 221 16.31 0.61 2.56
N ARG A 222 16.70 -0.48 3.26
CA ARG A 222 16.80 -1.84 2.69
C ARG A 222 15.45 -2.52 2.44
N GLY A 223 14.36 -2.00 3.01
CA GLY A 223 13.00 -2.46 2.74
C GLY A 223 12.56 -2.14 1.31
N TRP A 224 11.44 -2.71 0.90
CA TRP A 224 10.83 -2.50 -0.41
C TRP A 224 10.25 -1.10 -0.59
N GLU A 225 9.85 -0.45 0.50
CA GLU A 225 9.11 0.82 0.47
C GLU A 225 9.92 1.95 -0.17
N THR A 226 11.16 2.11 0.27
CA THR A 226 12.02 3.23 -0.17
C THR A 226 12.36 3.13 -1.66
N PRO A 227 12.92 2.01 -2.18
CA PRO A 227 13.23 1.91 -3.60
C PRO A 227 11.97 1.96 -4.47
N PHE A 228 10.87 1.34 -4.04
CA PHE A 228 9.61 1.39 -4.79
C PHE A 228 9.08 2.81 -4.91
N LEU A 229 8.98 3.56 -3.79
CA LEU A 229 8.46 4.93 -3.81
C LEU A 229 9.37 5.88 -4.60
N ALA A 230 10.70 5.77 -4.42
CA ALA A 230 11.64 6.58 -5.20
C ALA A 230 11.51 6.34 -6.70
N LEU A 231 11.45 5.08 -7.13
CA LEU A 231 11.28 4.71 -8.53
C LEU A 231 9.91 5.13 -9.07
N ALA A 232 8.83 4.95 -8.30
CA ALA A 232 7.50 5.38 -8.70
C ALA A 232 7.43 6.90 -8.92
N VAL A 233 8.06 7.71 -8.06
CA VAL A 233 8.16 9.16 -8.25
C VAL A 233 8.95 9.48 -9.52
N VAL A 234 10.12 8.89 -9.72
CA VAL A 234 10.95 9.13 -10.91
C VAL A 234 10.19 8.77 -12.19
N PHE A 235 9.56 7.59 -12.24
CA PHE A 235 8.80 7.17 -13.42
C PHE A 235 7.57 8.05 -13.66
N THR A 236 6.84 8.42 -12.61
CA THR A 236 5.68 9.32 -12.73
C THR A 236 6.10 10.68 -13.32
N LEU A 237 7.16 11.28 -12.77
CA LEU A 237 7.66 12.57 -13.28
C LEU A 237 8.19 12.46 -14.73
N THR A 238 8.85 11.36 -15.05
CA THR A 238 9.34 11.10 -16.41
C THR A 238 8.17 10.95 -17.39
N ILE A 239 7.18 10.14 -17.05
CA ILE A 239 5.98 9.95 -17.88
C ILE A 239 5.24 11.27 -18.05
N GLN A 240 5.04 12.04 -16.97
CA GLN A 240 4.41 13.36 -17.03
C GLN A 240 5.15 14.30 -17.98
N ALA A 241 6.49 14.34 -17.89
CA ALA A 241 7.32 15.21 -18.74
C ALA A 241 7.27 14.78 -20.22
N VAL A 242 7.39 13.48 -20.50
CA VAL A 242 7.40 12.94 -21.87
C VAL A 242 6.04 13.13 -22.55
N PHE A 243 4.96 12.80 -21.87
CA PHE A 243 3.61 12.88 -22.44
C PHE A 243 2.94 14.24 -22.23
N ARG A 244 3.62 15.20 -21.57
CA ARG A 244 3.12 16.57 -21.32
C ARG A 244 1.72 16.57 -20.66
N ILE A 245 1.50 15.68 -19.71
CA ILE A 245 0.25 15.58 -18.96
C ILE A 245 0.16 16.78 -18.00
N GLU A 246 -0.98 17.51 -18.01
CA GLU A 246 -1.17 18.76 -17.27
C GLU A 246 -1.54 18.51 -15.78
#